data_2c8405d318e663b8c7814e8cb0512b05
#
_entry.id   2c8405d318e663b8c7814e8cb0512b05
#
_cell.length_a   1.000
_cell.length_b   1.000
_cell.length_c   1.000
_cell.angle_alpha   90.00
_cell.angle_beta   90.00
_cell.angle_gamma   90.00
#
_symmetry.space_group_name_H-M   'P 1'
#
loop_
_entity.id
_entity.type
_entity.pdbx_description
1 polymer ?
#
loop_
_entity_poly.entity_id
_entity_poly.type
_entity_poly.pdbx_seq_one_letter_code
_entity_poly.pdbx_strand_id
1 'polypeptide(L)'
;VAIEVRMKKKLGNFQLDIDFKTDENRIGILGASGCGKSMTLKCIAGIETPDEGRIIVDGTLLYDSAKKISLKPQKRHIGYLFQNYALFPTMTVEENIAAGLQGGKEEKRRKVAKMMEKFQLLGLGKQLPGELSGGQQQRVALARIMAYEPEAILLDEPFSALDEFLKDRLAQEMLDLLKDYRGTVILVSHSRDEIYRFTRELLTMADGRQISYGDTREIFANPGRKETARLTGCKNIAGARRIDRCHLEVPGWGITLRLSKNIPEKVAFIGFRAHEFVPVWGEAESNCIPVNIKSSAVLPFERKYFLAGAEGSEEDICWFLQKDKWPLIDRKGMPDFLMMPEEKILLLE
;
A
#
# COMPACT_ATOMS: atom_id res chain seq x y z
N VAL A 1 21.45 -8.07 5.06
CA VAL A 1 20.12 -7.65 5.55
C VAL A 1 19.96 -6.19 5.20
N ALA A 2 19.04 -5.89 4.26
CA ALA A 2 18.79 -4.52 3.86
C ALA A 2 18.10 -3.74 5.01
N ILE A 3 17.16 -4.37 5.71
CA ILE A 3 16.50 -3.74 6.87
C ILE A 3 16.01 -4.76 7.89
N GLU A 4 16.15 -4.42 9.17
CA GLU A 4 15.54 -5.11 10.31
C GLU A 4 14.89 -4.06 11.19
N VAL A 5 13.59 -4.19 11.41
CA VAL A 5 12.80 -3.29 12.27
C VAL A 5 12.02 -4.15 13.25
N ARG A 6 12.41 -4.10 14.50
CA ARG A 6 11.62 -4.60 15.63
C ARG A 6 11.44 -3.46 16.60
N MET A 7 10.23 -2.98 16.77
CA MET A 7 10.00 -1.84 17.65
C MET A 7 8.60 -1.82 18.25
N LYS A 8 8.53 -1.29 19.47
CA LYS A 8 7.27 -0.94 20.14
C LYS A 8 7.29 0.53 20.52
N LYS A 9 6.16 1.19 20.37
CA LYS A 9 5.97 2.56 20.84
C LYS A 9 4.54 2.77 21.32
N LYS A 10 4.40 3.33 22.51
CA LYS A 10 3.12 3.68 23.12
C LYS A 10 2.85 5.18 22.93
N LEU A 11 1.67 5.51 22.46
CA LEU A 11 1.21 6.88 22.22
C LEU A 11 -0.21 7.04 22.80
N GLY A 12 -0.29 7.40 24.08
CA GLY A 12 -1.58 7.40 24.79
C GLY A 12 -2.21 6.01 24.79
N ASN A 13 -3.38 5.86 24.17
CA ASN A 13 -4.08 4.58 24.06
C ASN A 13 -3.66 3.77 22.81
N PHE A 14 -2.86 4.35 21.91
CA PHE A 14 -2.37 3.68 20.71
C PHE A 14 -1.02 2.99 20.99
N GLN A 15 -0.87 1.77 20.52
CA GLN A 15 0.38 1.01 20.64
C GLN A 15 0.83 0.55 19.25
N LEU A 16 2.03 0.96 18.85
CA LEU A 16 2.71 0.48 17.68
C LEU A 16 3.54 -0.76 18.04
N ASP A 17 3.40 -1.84 17.28
CA ASP A 17 4.16 -3.09 17.43
C ASP A 17 4.48 -3.66 16.05
N ILE A 18 5.75 -3.54 15.64
CA ILE A 18 6.24 -3.87 14.30
C ILE A 18 7.45 -4.78 14.41
N ASP A 19 7.44 -5.88 13.67
CA ASP A 19 8.55 -6.82 13.60
C ASP A 19 8.69 -7.38 12.17
N PHE A 20 9.65 -6.88 11.41
CA PHE A 20 9.98 -7.43 10.10
C PHE A 20 11.46 -7.32 9.80
N LYS A 21 11.93 -8.20 8.91
CA LYS A 21 13.30 -8.26 8.44
C LYS A 21 13.32 -8.69 6.98
N THR A 22 14.15 -8.04 6.17
CA THR A 22 14.25 -8.34 4.74
C THR A 22 15.64 -8.06 4.17
N ASP A 23 15.94 -8.73 3.07
CA ASP A 23 17.07 -8.43 2.19
C ASP A 23 16.61 -7.64 0.93
N GLU A 24 15.30 -7.49 0.74
CA GLU A 24 14.74 -6.69 -0.35
C GLU A 24 14.88 -5.19 -0.09
N ASN A 25 15.01 -4.43 -1.17
CA ASN A 25 15.26 -3.01 -1.12
C ASN A 25 14.05 -2.15 -1.55
N ARG A 26 12.89 -2.75 -1.80
CA ARG A 26 11.64 -2.08 -2.17
C ARG A 26 10.51 -2.61 -1.32
N ILE A 27 10.20 -1.91 -0.24
CA ILE A 27 9.28 -2.35 0.80
C ILE A 27 8.07 -1.42 0.82
N GLY A 28 6.87 -2.00 0.84
CA GLY A 28 5.62 -1.28 1.02
C GLY A 28 5.07 -1.41 2.42
N ILE A 29 4.44 -0.36 2.93
CA ILE A 29 3.62 -0.42 4.13
C ILE A 29 2.21 0.05 3.75
N LEU A 30 1.24 -0.86 3.80
CA LEU A 30 -0.16 -0.62 3.47
C LEU A 30 -1.03 -0.72 4.72
N GLY A 31 -1.95 0.21 4.87
CA GLY A 31 -2.88 0.21 5.99
C GLY A 31 -3.83 1.39 5.95
N ALA A 32 -4.90 1.34 6.72
CA ALA A 32 -5.86 2.43 6.84
C ALA A 32 -5.21 3.70 7.42
N SER A 33 -5.86 4.85 7.22
CA SER A 33 -5.42 6.10 7.85
C SER A 33 -5.41 5.95 9.38
N GLY A 34 -4.36 6.47 10.03
CA GLY A 34 -4.21 6.39 11.48
C GLY A 34 -3.67 5.07 12.04
N CYS A 35 -3.42 4.03 11.23
CA CYS A 35 -2.92 2.73 11.72
C CYS A 35 -1.43 2.71 12.13
N GLY A 36 -0.69 3.83 12.04
CA GLY A 36 0.68 3.94 12.52
C GLY A 36 1.77 3.94 11.43
N LYS A 37 1.44 3.96 10.13
CA LYS A 37 2.41 3.92 9.02
C LYS A 37 3.47 5.02 9.09
N SER A 38 3.03 6.28 9.15
CA SER A 38 3.96 7.43 9.24
C SER A 38 4.77 7.42 10.53
N MET A 39 4.19 6.91 11.64
CA MET A 39 4.92 6.75 12.90
C MET A 39 6.04 5.72 12.75
N THR A 40 5.80 4.62 12.05
CA THR A 40 6.83 3.63 11.71
C THR A 40 7.99 4.28 10.97
N LEU A 41 7.72 5.06 9.91
CA LEU A 41 8.77 5.77 9.19
C LEU A 41 9.52 6.78 10.06
N LYS A 42 8.80 7.55 10.89
CA LYS A 42 9.41 8.53 11.82
C LYS A 42 10.34 7.86 12.83
N CYS A 43 9.98 6.68 13.33
CA CYS A 43 10.85 5.88 14.20
C CYS A 43 12.12 5.40 13.47
N ILE A 44 11.99 4.92 12.22
CA ILE A 44 13.14 4.51 11.41
C ILE A 44 14.05 5.71 11.12
N ALA A 45 13.49 6.87 10.79
CA ALA A 45 14.24 8.10 10.54
C ALA A 45 14.87 8.71 11.81
N GLY A 46 14.43 8.32 13.01
CA GLY A 46 14.88 8.87 14.30
C GLY A 46 14.26 10.23 14.65
N ILE A 47 13.20 10.62 13.94
CA ILE A 47 12.36 11.79 14.29
C ILE A 47 11.59 11.49 15.56
N GLU A 48 11.15 10.23 15.69
CA GLU A 48 10.52 9.68 16.89
C GLU A 48 11.40 8.55 17.43
N THR A 49 11.39 8.39 18.75
CA THR A 49 12.16 7.32 19.41
C THR A 49 11.21 6.21 19.84
N PRO A 50 11.41 4.95 19.41
CA PRO A 50 10.69 3.80 19.95
C PRO A 50 10.90 3.67 21.46
N ASP A 51 9.97 3.05 22.17
CA ASP A 51 10.14 2.74 23.60
C ASP A 51 11.03 1.50 23.78
N GLU A 52 10.85 0.51 22.88
CA GLU A 52 11.61 -0.74 22.90
C GLU A 52 11.95 -1.19 21.48
N GLY A 53 13.03 -1.94 21.35
CA GLY A 53 13.33 -2.68 20.13
C GLY A 53 14.68 -2.35 19.50
N ARG A 54 14.78 -2.67 18.20
CA ARG A 54 16.01 -2.56 17.41
C ARG A 54 15.69 -2.17 15.98
N ILE A 55 16.49 -1.27 15.39
CA ILE A 55 16.37 -0.85 14.00
C ILE A 55 17.75 -0.90 13.35
N ILE A 56 17.87 -1.66 12.27
CA ILE A 56 19.05 -1.74 11.42
C ILE A 56 18.63 -1.41 9.99
N VAL A 57 19.41 -0.59 9.30
CA VAL A 57 19.25 -0.28 7.88
C VAL A 57 20.61 -0.44 7.19
N ASP A 58 20.67 -1.22 6.12
CA ASP A 58 21.87 -1.52 5.34
C ASP A 58 23.10 -1.88 6.21
N GLY A 59 22.87 -2.69 7.25
CA GLY A 59 23.90 -3.14 8.19
C GLY A 59 24.23 -2.14 9.31
N THR A 60 23.74 -0.89 9.24
CA THR A 60 23.97 0.14 10.24
C THR A 60 22.94 0.06 11.37
N LEU A 61 23.39 -0.08 12.62
CA LEU A 61 22.53 -0.09 13.81
C LEU A 61 22.10 1.34 14.16
N LEU A 62 20.83 1.65 13.92
CA LEU A 62 20.27 3.00 14.11
C LEU A 62 19.68 3.19 15.51
N TYR A 63 19.06 2.14 16.04
CA TYR A 63 18.42 2.12 17.34
C TYR A 63 18.52 0.74 17.99
N ASP A 64 18.79 0.70 19.29
CA ASP A 64 18.74 -0.52 20.10
C ASP A 64 18.51 -0.12 21.57
N SER A 65 17.33 -0.43 22.09
CA SER A 65 16.93 -0.08 23.47
C SER A 65 17.77 -0.80 24.53
N ALA A 66 18.14 -2.07 24.27
CA ALA A 66 18.94 -2.87 25.21
C ALA A 66 20.38 -2.35 25.31
N LYS A 67 20.94 -1.87 24.19
CA LYS A 67 22.29 -1.29 24.13
C LYS A 67 22.33 0.22 24.40
N LYS A 68 21.17 0.86 24.62
CA LYS A 68 21.01 2.32 24.76
C LYS A 68 21.60 3.11 23.58
N ILE A 69 21.47 2.55 22.38
CA ILE A 69 21.90 3.19 21.12
C ILE A 69 20.70 3.88 20.49
N SER A 70 20.81 5.16 20.19
CA SER A 70 19.84 5.93 19.41
C SER A 70 20.57 6.99 18.60
N LEU A 71 20.80 6.71 17.33
CA LEU A 71 21.43 7.66 16.43
C LEU A 71 20.47 8.82 16.16
N LYS A 72 21.00 10.06 16.21
CA LYS A 72 20.24 11.25 15.80
C LYS A 72 19.90 11.17 14.29
N PRO A 73 18.79 11.77 13.82
CA PRO A 73 18.38 11.72 12.40
C PRO A 73 19.52 12.07 11.43
N GLN A 74 20.32 13.11 11.75
CA GLN A 74 21.43 13.58 10.91
C GLN A 74 22.55 12.54 10.73
N LYS A 75 22.63 11.53 11.59
CA LYS A 75 23.64 10.46 11.55
C LYS A 75 23.11 9.15 10.97
N ARG A 76 21.83 9.10 10.59
CA ARG A 76 21.20 7.88 10.06
C ARG A 76 21.37 7.71 8.56
N HIS A 77 21.80 8.73 7.84
CA HIS A 77 21.92 8.75 6.38
C HIS A 77 20.62 8.32 5.66
N ILE A 78 19.47 8.74 6.21
CA ILE A 78 18.14 8.41 5.69
C ILE A 78 17.52 9.66 5.07
N GLY A 79 17.02 9.51 3.84
CA GLY A 79 16.15 10.47 3.17
C GLY A 79 14.71 10.30 3.58
N TYR A 80 14.03 11.35 4.01
CA TYR A 80 12.62 11.32 4.36
C TYR A 80 11.83 12.28 3.49
N LEU A 81 10.90 11.77 2.71
CA LEU A 81 9.91 12.55 1.98
C LEU A 81 8.63 12.62 2.81
N PHE A 82 8.33 13.79 3.32
CA PHE A 82 7.10 14.07 4.06
C PHE A 82 5.92 14.23 3.09
N GLN A 83 4.72 13.94 3.57
CA GLN A 83 3.47 14.08 2.82
C GLN A 83 3.26 15.50 2.23
N ASN A 84 3.70 16.53 2.94
CA ASN A 84 3.66 17.95 2.51
C ASN A 84 4.99 18.43 1.90
N TYR A 85 5.87 17.49 1.49
CA TYR A 85 7.20 17.72 0.93
C TYR A 85 8.18 18.48 1.85
N ALA A 86 7.72 19.18 2.85
CA ALA A 86 8.48 19.95 3.84
C ALA A 86 9.62 20.79 3.20
N LEU A 87 9.32 21.50 2.11
CA LEU A 87 10.25 22.47 1.51
C LEU A 87 10.37 23.68 2.41
N PHE A 88 11.55 24.27 2.44
CA PHE A 88 11.78 25.52 3.15
C PHE A 88 11.16 26.67 2.34
N PRO A 89 10.08 27.31 2.82
CA PRO A 89 9.27 28.22 2.00
C PRO A 89 9.97 29.52 1.62
N THR A 90 11.00 29.90 2.37
CA THR A 90 11.80 31.11 2.14
C THR A 90 13.09 30.86 1.36
N MET A 91 13.37 29.60 1.00
CA MET A 91 14.52 29.21 0.20
C MET A 91 14.10 28.92 -1.23
N THR A 92 14.91 29.32 -2.19
CA THR A 92 14.75 28.98 -3.60
C THR A 92 14.89 27.47 -3.84
N VAL A 93 14.55 27.00 -5.04
CA VAL A 93 14.76 25.60 -5.45
C VAL A 93 16.21 25.17 -5.27
N GLU A 94 17.17 25.97 -5.76
CA GLU A 94 18.61 25.68 -5.60
C GLU A 94 19.01 25.59 -4.12
N GLU A 95 18.53 26.51 -3.30
CA GLU A 95 18.81 26.55 -1.86
C GLU A 95 18.18 25.37 -1.12
N ASN A 96 16.94 24.98 -1.48
CA ASN A 96 16.31 23.79 -0.95
C ASN A 96 17.12 22.52 -1.27
N ILE A 97 17.58 22.35 -2.49
CA ILE A 97 18.41 21.20 -2.90
C ILE A 97 19.77 21.24 -2.19
N ALA A 98 20.34 22.41 -2.00
CA ALA A 98 21.63 22.59 -1.31
C ALA A 98 21.52 22.39 0.22
N ALA A 99 20.32 22.48 0.78
CA ALA A 99 20.08 22.37 2.22
C ALA A 99 20.52 20.99 2.72
N GLY A 100 21.45 20.93 3.65
CA GLY A 100 22.01 19.67 4.17
C GLY A 100 23.25 19.15 3.44
N LEU A 101 23.61 19.69 2.28
CA LEU A 101 24.88 19.35 1.64
C LEU A 101 26.07 19.89 2.45
N GLN A 102 27.06 19.03 2.64
CA GLN A 102 28.35 19.40 3.23
C GLN A 102 29.39 19.57 2.11
N GLY A 103 30.52 20.23 2.41
CA GLY A 103 31.60 20.45 1.45
C GLY A 103 31.71 21.88 0.97
N GLY A 104 32.65 22.12 0.04
CA GLY A 104 32.97 23.45 -0.52
C GLY A 104 31.86 23.98 -1.45
N LYS A 105 31.87 25.32 -1.66
CA LYS A 105 30.85 26.01 -2.48
C LYS A 105 30.74 25.45 -3.89
N GLU A 106 31.83 25.15 -4.56
CA GLU A 106 31.86 24.60 -5.91
C GLU A 106 31.36 23.16 -5.98
N GLU A 107 31.65 22.34 -4.97
CA GLU A 107 31.15 20.98 -4.89
C GLU A 107 29.61 20.96 -4.71
N LYS A 108 29.09 21.76 -3.78
CA LYS A 108 27.66 21.96 -3.59
C LYS A 108 26.97 22.40 -4.89
N ARG A 109 27.56 23.39 -5.57
CA ARG A 109 27.00 23.90 -6.83
C ARG A 109 26.92 22.81 -7.91
N ARG A 110 27.97 21.98 -8.04
CA ARG A 110 27.96 20.84 -8.98
C ARG A 110 26.88 19.82 -8.64
N LYS A 111 26.73 19.45 -7.35
CA LYS A 111 25.70 18.52 -6.91
C LYS A 111 24.30 19.08 -7.16
N VAL A 112 24.06 20.34 -6.85
CA VAL A 112 22.79 21.03 -7.12
C VAL A 112 22.48 21.01 -8.62
N ALA A 113 23.43 21.43 -9.47
CA ALA A 113 23.22 21.43 -10.92
C ALA A 113 22.88 20.03 -11.47
N LYS A 114 23.59 18.99 -11.03
CA LYS A 114 23.29 17.59 -11.39
C LYS A 114 21.89 17.18 -10.96
N MET A 115 21.44 17.57 -9.77
CA MET A 115 20.08 17.27 -9.30
C MET A 115 19.03 18.06 -10.07
N MET A 116 19.28 19.34 -10.35
CA MET A 116 18.39 20.16 -11.18
C MET A 116 18.14 19.54 -12.56
N GLU A 117 19.19 19.03 -13.20
CA GLU A 117 19.10 18.34 -14.49
C GLU A 117 18.33 17.01 -14.34
N LYS A 118 18.78 16.13 -13.42
CA LYS A 118 18.18 14.81 -13.20
C LYS A 118 16.69 14.88 -12.89
N PHE A 119 16.26 15.87 -12.10
CA PHE A 119 14.86 16.04 -11.69
C PHE A 119 14.06 17.00 -12.57
N GLN A 120 14.62 17.40 -13.75
CA GLN A 120 13.94 18.27 -14.72
C GLN A 120 13.48 19.60 -14.11
N LEU A 121 14.35 20.23 -13.32
CA LEU A 121 14.10 21.50 -12.62
C LEU A 121 14.87 22.67 -13.23
N LEU A 122 15.46 22.49 -14.42
CA LEU A 122 16.19 23.54 -15.12
C LEU A 122 15.26 24.73 -15.39
N GLY A 123 15.77 25.94 -15.17
CA GLY A 123 15.00 27.18 -15.27
C GLY A 123 14.21 27.56 -14.02
N LEU A 124 14.03 26.66 -13.06
CA LEU A 124 13.25 26.91 -11.83
C LEU A 124 14.12 27.30 -10.61
N GLY A 125 15.45 27.33 -10.77
CA GLY A 125 16.41 27.42 -9.66
C GLY A 125 16.19 28.58 -8.69
N LYS A 126 15.69 29.71 -9.18
CA LYS A 126 15.47 30.95 -8.40
C LYS A 126 14.05 31.08 -7.84
N GLN A 127 13.13 30.18 -8.22
CA GLN A 127 11.75 30.21 -7.75
C GLN A 127 11.64 29.75 -6.30
N LEU A 128 10.65 30.26 -5.60
CA LEU A 128 10.27 29.83 -4.26
C LEU A 128 9.26 28.66 -4.35
N PRO A 129 9.15 27.80 -3.31
CA PRO A 129 8.20 26.70 -3.31
C PRO A 129 6.75 27.07 -3.62
N GLY A 130 6.29 28.25 -3.17
CA GLY A 130 4.95 28.73 -3.45
C GLY A 130 4.66 29.09 -4.91
N GLU A 131 5.66 29.19 -5.76
CA GLU A 131 5.56 29.48 -7.20
C GLU A 131 5.56 28.20 -8.03
N LEU A 132 5.71 27.02 -7.38
CA LEU A 132 5.83 25.72 -8.02
C LEU A 132 4.50 24.96 -7.98
N SER A 133 4.22 24.17 -9.04
CA SER A 133 3.17 23.14 -8.98
C SER A 133 3.50 22.04 -7.96
N GLY A 134 2.48 21.30 -7.50
CA GLY A 134 2.70 20.19 -6.55
C GLY A 134 3.71 19.15 -7.04
N GLY A 135 3.67 18.80 -8.33
CA GLY A 135 4.66 17.89 -8.92
C GLY A 135 6.08 18.46 -8.97
N GLN A 136 6.22 19.77 -9.21
CA GLN A 136 7.52 20.44 -9.15
C GLN A 136 8.05 20.47 -7.71
N GLN A 137 7.19 20.78 -6.72
CA GLN A 137 7.56 20.73 -5.30
C GLN A 137 8.05 19.34 -4.89
N GLN A 138 7.35 18.28 -5.33
CA GLN A 138 7.74 16.89 -5.10
C GLN A 138 9.14 16.60 -5.69
N ARG A 139 9.38 16.99 -6.94
CA ARG A 139 10.68 16.81 -7.60
C ARG A 139 11.80 17.56 -6.85
N VAL A 140 11.55 18.78 -6.37
CA VAL A 140 12.52 19.53 -5.55
C VAL A 140 12.81 18.79 -4.24
N ALA A 141 11.80 18.26 -3.57
CA ALA A 141 11.98 17.51 -2.33
C ALA A 141 12.79 16.22 -2.55
N LEU A 142 12.51 15.48 -3.62
CA LEU A 142 13.29 14.31 -4.00
C LEU A 142 14.72 14.67 -4.41
N ALA A 143 14.91 15.76 -5.18
CA ALA A 143 16.25 16.27 -5.54
C ALA A 143 17.05 16.63 -4.29
N ARG A 144 16.45 17.30 -3.29
CA ARG A 144 17.04 17.59 -1.99
C ARG A 144 17.49 16.33 -1.27
N ILE A 145 16.64 15.29 -1.22
CA ILE A 145 16.95 14.01 -0.59
C ILE A 145 18.10 13.31 -1.32
N MET A 146 18.04 13.23 -2.63
CA MET A 146 19.04 12.51 -3.42
C MET A 146 20.40 13.23 -3.49
N ALA A 147 20.42 14.54 -3.23
CA ALA A 147 21.64 15.33 -3.31
C ALA A 147 22.72 14.91 -2.29
N TYR A 148 22.34 14.40 -1.13
CA TYR A 148 23.28 13.91 -0.12
C TYR A 148 23.49 12.39 -0.14
N GLU A 149 22.94 11.69 -1.17
CA GLU A 149 23.19 10.28 -1.43
C GLU A 149 22.85 9.37 -0.22
N PRO A 150 21.59 9.36 0.23
CA PRO A 150 21.20 8.60 1.42
C PRO A 150 21.36 7.08 1.21
N GLU A 151 21.54 6.33 2.29
CA GLU A 151 21.56 4.85 2.28
C GLU A 151 20.14 4.30 2.13
N ALA A 152 19.13 4.97 2.71
CA ALA A 152 17.72 4.61 2.56
C ALA A 152 16.84 5.83 2.31
N ILE A 153 15.70 5.62 1.62
CA ILE A 153 14.68 6.63 1.36
C ILE A 153 13.35 6.16 1.92
N LEU A 154 12.74 7.00 2.73
CA LEU A 154 11.41 6.80 3.31
C LEU A 154 10.42 7.74 2.63
N LEU A 155 9.38 7.19 2.01
CA LEU A 155 8.37 7.91 1.26
C LEU A 155 7.04 7.82 2.03
N ASP A 156 6.61 8.94 2.63
CA ASP A 156 5.40 9.01 3.44
C ASP A 156 4.26 9.59 2.60
N GLU A 157 3.40 8.73 2.05
CA GLU A 157 2.26 9.06 1.20
C GLU A 157 2.61 10.06 0.08
N PRO A 158 3.62 9.78 -0.76
CA PRO A 158 4.21 10.76 -1.66
C PRO A 158 3.25 11.35 -2.70
N PHE A 159 2.13 10.68 -2.98
CA PHE A 159 1.18 11.09 -4.01
C PHE A 159 -0.18 11.54 -3.45
N SER A 160 -0.34 11.61 -2.13
CA SER A 160 -1.64 11.93 -1.50
C SER A 160 -2.11 13.36 -1.75
N ALA A 161 -1.18 14.29 -1.98
CA ALA A 161 -1.48 15.71 -2.23
C ALA A 161 -1.68 16.05 -3.72
N LEU A 162 -1.69 15.05 -4.61
CA LEU A 162 -1.75 15.24 -6.05
C LEU A 162 -3.14 14.93 -6.62
N ASP A 163 -3.54 15.68 -7.65
CA ASP A 163 -4.72 15.36 -8.44
C ASP A 163 -4.61 13.98 -9.09
N GLU A 164 -5.71 13.24 -9.16
CA GLU A 164 -5.74 11.87 -9.66
C GLU A 164 -5.20 11.75 -11.09
N PHE A 165 -5.45 12.76 -11.94
CA PHE A 165 -4.93 12.81 -13.31
C PHE A 165 -3.39 12.90 -13.39
N LEU A 166 -2.76 13.63 -12.46
CA LEU A 166 -1.30 13.78 -12.41
C LEU A 166 -0.62 12.64 -11.65
N LYS A 167 -1.36 11.95 -10.81
CA LYS A 167 -0.85 10.94 -9.88
C LYS A 167 -0.13 9.80 -10.60
N ASP A 168 -0.76 9.21 -11.61
CA ASP A 168 -0.19 8.10 -12.38
C ASP A 168 1.10 8.47 -13.11
N ARG A 169 1.12 9.66 -13.72
CA ARG A 169 2.29 10.18 -14.41
C ARG A 169 3.44 10.44 -13.44
N LEU A 170 3.19 11.13 -12.34
CA LEU A 170 4.20 11.46 -11.34
C LEU A 170 4.69 10.22 -10.59
N ALA A 171 3.81 9.24 -10.39
CA ALA A 171 4.19 7.94 -9.86
C ALA A 171 5.17 7.23 -10.80
N GLN A 172 4.90 7.22 -12.11
CA GLN A 172 5.82 6.63 -13.08
C GLN A 172 7.16 7.39 -13.15
N GLU A 173 7.12 8.73 -13.17
CA GLU A 173 8.33 9.56 -13.14
C GLU A 173 9.19 9.27 -11.89
N MET A 174 8.55 9.09 -10.72
CA MET A 174 9.27 8.75 -9.49
C MET A 174 9.89 7.35 -9.56
N LEU A 175 9.17 6.35 -10.12
CA LEU A 175 9.75 5.03 -10.38
C LEU A 175 11.00 5.10 -11.23
N ASP A 176 10.96 5.88 -12.33
CA ASP A 176 12.08 6.04 -13.24
C ASP A 176 13.26 6.74 -12.55
N LEU A 177 13.00 7.75 -11.73
CA LEU A 177 14.03 8.46 -10.96
C LEU A 177 14.69 7.59 -9.89
N LEU A 178 13.94 6.64 -9.32
CA LEU A 178 14.43 5.71 -8.29
C LEU A 178 14.98 4.40 -8.87
N LYS A 179 14.86 4.17 -10.18
CA LYS A 179 15.28 2.93 -10.84
C LYS A 179 16.74 2.57 -10.58
N ASP A 180 17.61 3.57 -10.68
CA ASP A 180 19.06 3.42 -10.49
C ASP A 180 19.50 3.57 -9.02
N TYR A 181 18.56 3.84 -8.13
CA TYR A 181 18.88 3.95 -6.71
C TYR A 181 19.00 2.55 -6.09
N ARG A 182 20.20 2.23 -5.60
CA ARG A 182 20.54 0.90 -5.07
C ARG A 182 20.19 0.70 -3.60
N GLY A 183 19.99 1.79 -2.84
CA GLY A 183 19.64 1.74 -1.42
C GLY A 183 18.20 1.28 -1.18
N THR A 184 17.86 1.11 0.08
CA THR A 184 16.52 0.70 0.52
C THR A 184 15.50 1.83 0.32
N VAL A 185 14.34 1.51 -0.23
CA VAL A 185 13.18 2.42 -0.32
C VAL A 185 12.01 1.81 0.41
N ILE A 186 11.47 2.55 1.38
CA ILE A 186 10.23 2.18 2.08
C ILE A 186 9.14 3.17 1.65
N LEU A 187 8.08 2.65 1.05
CA LEU A 187 6.91 3.40 0.62
C LEU A 187 5.74 3.14 1.57
N VAL A 188 5.25 4.19 2.20
CA VAL A 188 3.98 4.17 2.93
C VAL A 188 2.90 4.73 2.01
N SER A 189 1.81 3.99 1.84
CA SER A 189 0.64 4.44 1.10
C SER A 189 -0.65 3.81 1.64
N HIS A 190 -1.77 4.45 1.38
CA HIS A 190 -3.11 3.87 1.48
C HIS A 190 -3.62 3.37 0.10
N SER A 191 -2.90 3.66 -0.98
CA SER A 191 -3.20 3.20 -2.33
C SER A 191 -2.57 1.84 -2.60
N ARG A 192 -3.41 0.84 -2.79
CA ARG A 192 -2.98 -0.53 -3.15
C ARG A 192 -2.25 -0.56 -4.50
N ASP A 193 -2.64 0.31 -5.45
CA ASP A 193 -2.07 0.33 -6.79
C ASP A 193 -0.63 0.87 -6.76
N GLU A 194 -0.37 1.89 -5.93
CA GLU A 194 0.98 2.38 -5.67
C GLU A 194 1.85 1.27 -5.07
N ILE A 195 1.39 0.64 -3.99
CA ILE A 195 2.12 -0.47 -3.34
C ILE A 195 2.40 -1.59 -4.35
N TYR A 196 1.40 -2.02 -5.10
CA TYR A 196 1.55 -3.10 -6.08
C TYR A 196 2.57 -2.79 -7.17
N ARG A 197 2.68 -1.52 -7.59
CA ARG A 197 3.62 -1.08 -8.64
C ARG A 197 5.04 -0.87 -8.12
N PHE A 198 5.19 -0.35 -6.90
CA PHE A 198 6.47 0.15 -6.38
C PHE A 198 7.25 -0.85 -5.53
N THR A 199 6.60 -1.89 -4.98
CA THR A 199 7.20 -2.69 -3.92
C THR A 199 7.34 -4.17 -4.28
N ARG A 200 8.35 -4.81 -3.71
CA ARG A 200 8.59 -6.24 -3.79
C ARG A 200 8.04 -6.96 -2.57
N GLU A 201 8.23 -6.38 -1.42
CA GLU A 201 7.67 -6.89 -0.17
C GLU A 201 6.70 -5.90 0.44
N LEU A 202 5.71 -6.43 1.11
CA LEU A 202 4.60 -5.70 1.68
C LEU A 202 4.41 -6.05 3.15
N LEU A 203 4.39 -5.01 3.97
CA LEU A 203 3.89 -5.03 5.34
C LEU A 203 2.46 -4.48 5.34
N THR A 204 1.47 -5.25 5.80
CA THR A 204 0.13 -4.73 6.06
C THR A 204 -0.05 -4.41 7.52
N MET A 205 -0.70 -3.29 7.81
CA MET A 205 -0.88 -2.78 9.18
C MET A 205 -2.34 -2.46 9.48
N ALA A 206 -2.78 -2.81 10.68
CA ALA A 206 -4.03 -2.36 11.28
C ALA A 206 -3.84 -2.11 12.78
N ASP A 207 -4.46 -1.07 13.32
CA ASP A 207 -4.49 -0.74 14.75
C ASP A 207 -3.12 -0.78 15.45
N GLY A 208 -2.10 -0.24 14.78
CA GLY A 208 -0.73 -0.19 15.30
C GLY A 208 0.05 -1.48 15.19
N ARG A 209 -0.52 -2.54 14.63
CA ARG A 209 0.11 -3.86 14.56
C ARG A 209 0.37 -4.29 13.13
N GLN A 210 1.41 -5.05 12.97
CA GLN A 210 1.67 -5.82 11.78
C GLN A 210 0.64 -6.96 11.66
N ILE A 211 -0.01 -7.06 10.49
CA ILE A 211 -0.98 -8.12 10.20
C ILE A 211 -0.35 -9.20 9.34
N SER A 212 0.25 -8.82 8.22
CA SER A 212 0.93 -9.73 7.31
C SER A 212 2.21 -9.09 6.79
N TYR A 213 3.18 -9.93 6.43
CA TYR A 213 4.43 -9.51 5.79
C TYR A 213 4.90 -10.59 4.80
N GLY A 214 5.38 -10.19 3.64
CA GLY A 214 5.90 -11.08 2.61
C GLY A 214 5.93 -10.46 1.22
N ASP A 215 6.10 -11.31 0.19
CA ASP A 215 6.08 -10.88 -1.21
C ASP A 215 4.76 -10.14 -1.55
N THR A 216 4.89 -8.99 -2.20
CA THR A 216 3.73 -8.13 -2.52
C THR A 216 2.71 -8.85 -3.39
N ARG A 217 3.16 -9.59 -4.42
CA ARG A 217 2.26 -10.28 -5.36
C ARG A 217 1.53 -11.42 -4.68
N GLU A 218 2.23 -12.15 -3.82
CA GLU A 218 1.67 -13.24 -3.05
C GLU A 218 0.62 -12.74 -2.04
N ILE A 219 0.92 -11.68 -1.28
CA ILE A 219 -0.06 -11.08 -0.34
C ILE A 219 -1.29 -10.56 -1.08
N PHE A 220 -1.15 -10.00 -2.28
CA PHE A 220 -2.30 -9.60 -3.09
C PHE A 220 -3.08 -10.80 -3.63
N ALA A 221 -2.42 -11.89 -3.99
CA ALA A 221 -3.09 -13.10 -4.46
C ALA A 221 -3.75 -13.88 -3.31
N ASN A 222 -3.03 -14.06 -2.21
CA ASN A 222 -3.42 -14.89 -1.06
C ASN A 222 -3.19 -14.12 0.25
N PRO A 223 -4.08 -13.20 0.64
CA PRO A 223 -3.87 -12.32 1.81
C PRO A 223 -3.87 -13.06 3.15
N GLY A 224 -4.48 -14.23 3.26
CA GLY A 224 -4.52 -15.08 4.46
C GLY A 224 -5.28 -14.50 5.65
N ARG A 225 -5.36 -13.17 5.79
CA ARG A 225 -6.03 -12.45 6.87
C ARG A 225 -7.14 -11.55 6.32
N LYS A 226 -8.25 -11.45 7.09
CA LYS A 226 -9.40 -10.62 6.74
C LYS A 226 -9.02 -9.15 6.48
N GLU A 227 -8.21 -8.57 7.38
CA GLU A 227 -7.76 -7.18 7.28
C GLU A 227 -6.90 -6.97 6.04
N THR A 228 -5.97 -7.88 5.77
CA THR A 228 -5.11 -7.85 4.58
C THR A 228 -5.92 -7.98 3.29
N ALA A 229 -6.94 -8.86 3.28
CA ALA A 229 -7.85 -9.00 2.14
C ALA A 229 -8.60 -7.69 1.85
N ARG A 230 -9.10 -7.00 2.88
CA ARG A 230 -9.74 -5.68 2.75
C ARG A 230 -8.79 -4.64 2.18
N LEU A 231 -7.57 -4.56 2.73
CA LEU A 231 -6.56 -3.62 2.28
C LEU A 231 -6.14 -3.87 0.82
N THR A 232 -6.04 -5.13 0.39
CA THR A 232 -5.71 -5.50 -0.99
C THR A 232 -6.91 -5.47 -1.94
N GLY A 233 -8.08 -4.97 -1.49
CA GLY A 233 -9.22 -4.65 -2.34
C GLY A 233 -10.29 -5.73 -2.46
N CYS A 234 -10.29 -6.76 -1.60
CA CYS A 234 -11.41 -7.69 -1.50
C CYS A 234 -12.62 -6.97 -0.89
N LYS A 235 -13.73 -6.91 -1.62
CA LYS A 235 -14.96 -6.25 -1.19
C LYS A 235 -15.94 -7.21 -0.51
N ASN A 236 -16.01 -8.43 -1.01
CA ASN A 236 -16.89 -9.46 -0.47
C ASN A 236 -16.10 -10.29 0.53
N ILE A 237 -16.39 -10.14 1.81
CA ILE A 237 -15.81 -10.93 2.90
C ILE A 237 -16.94 -11.28 3.84
N ALA A 238 -17.14 -12.58 4.05
CA ALA A 238 -18.19 -13.13 4.91
C ALA A 238 -17.63 -14.11 5.91
N GLY A 239 -18.31 -14.24 7.05
CA GLY A 239 -18.04 -15.30 8.01
C GLY A 239 -18.31 -16.68 7.39
N ALA A 240 -17.42 -17.63 7.63
CA ALA A 240 -17.55 -18.98 7.11
C ALA A 240 -17.33 -20.03 8.20
N ARG A 241 -18.04 -21.16 8.07
CA ARG A 241 -17.91 -22.31 8.96
C ARG A 241 -17.48 -23.53 8.16
N ARG A 242 -16.41 -24.17 8.57
CA ARG A 242 -15.96 -25.41 7.97
C ARG A 242 -16.94 -26.53 8.36
N ILE A 243 -17.58 -27.17 7.37
CA ILE A 243 -18.45 -28.34 7.56
C ILE A 243 -17.57 -29.59 7.60
N ASP A 244 -16.73 -29.77 6.57
CA ASP A 244 -15.78 -30.87 6.43
C ASP A 244 -14.49 -30.42 5.72
N ARG A 245 -13.73 -31.38 5.18
CA ARG A 245 -12.47 -31.08 4.49
C ARG A 245 -12.60 -30.26 3.22
N CYS A 246 -13.77 -30.31 2.56
CA CYS A 246 -14.01 -29.74 1.24
C CYS A 246 -15.20 -28.78 1.22
N HIS A 247 -15.96 -28.62 2.30
CA HIS A 247 -17.16 -27.81 2.34
C HIS A 247 -17.08 -26.70 3.41
N LEU A 248 -17.48 -25.49 2.99
CA LEU A 248 -17.61 -24.30 3.83
C LEU A 248 -19.05 -23.78 3.73
N GLU A 249 -19.72 -23.64 4.86
CA GLU A 249 -20.97 -22.89 4.95
C GLU A 249 -20.65 -21.39 5.06
N VAL A 250 -21.35 -20.56 4.30
CA VAL A 250 -21.28 -19.10 4.33
C VAL A 250 -22.67 -18.55 4.65
N PRO A 251 -23.04 -18.48 5.93
CA PRO A 251 -24.40 -18.15 6.34
C PRO A 251 -24.87 -16.79 5.83
N GLY A 252 -24.00 -15.78 5.86
CA GLY A 252 -24.32 -14.43 5.38
C GLY A 252 -24.66 -14.35 3.89
N TRP A 253 -24.21 -15.32 3.09
CA TRP A 253 -24.54 -15.41 1.66
C TRP A 253 -25.54 -16.51 1.34
N GLY A 254 -25.92 -17.33 2.32
CA GLY A 254 -26.91 -18.43 2.17
C GLY A 254 -26.45 -19.57 1.26
N ILE A 255 -25.15 -19.83 1.20
CA ILE A 255 -24.55 -20.83 0.33
C ILE A 255 -23.58 -21.75 1.06
N THR A 256 -23.39 -22.93 0.47
CA THR A 256 -22.28 -23.83 0.84
C THR A 256 -21.31 -23.93 -0.32
N LEU A 257 -20.06 -23.59 -0.06
CA LEU A 257 -18.97 -23.69 -1.03
C LEU A 257 -18.37 -25.08 -1.00
N ARG A 258 -18.08 -25.60 -2.18
CA ARG A 258 -17.34 -26.85 -2.37
C ARG A 258 -15.97 -26.57 -2.97
N LEU A 259 -14.91 -27.02 -2.30
CA LEU A 259 -13.54 -26.85 -2.73
C LEU A 259 -12.89 -28.22 -2.97
N SER A 260 -12.06 -28.32 -4.00
CA SER A 260 -11.26 -29.52 -4.29
C SER A 260 -10.08 -29.67 -3.31
N LYS A 261 -9.65 -28.53 -2.72
CA LYS A 261 -8.54 -28.46 -1.77
C LYS A 261 -9.02 -28.68 -0.33
N ASN A 262 -8.15 -29.25 0.50
CA ASN A 262 -8.41 -29.36 1.93
C ASN A 262 -8.48 -27.96 2.58
N ILE A 263 -9.56 -27.67 3.25
CA ILE A 263 -9.83 -26.41 3.93
C ILE A 263 -9.08 -26.41 5.27
N PRO A 264 -8.20 -25.41 5.54
CA PRO A 264 -7.53 -25.29 6.83
C PRO A 264 -8.53 -25.14 8.00
N GLU A 265 -8.18 -25.68 9.17
CA GLU A 265 -9.07 -25.63 10.37
C GLU A 265 -9.30 -24.22 10.89
N LYS A 266 -8.32 -23.30 10.67
CA LYS A 266 -8.37 -21.93 11.18
C LYS A 266 -9.17 -20.96 10.31
N VAL A 267 -9.74 -21.41 9.19
CA VAL A 267 -10.55 -20.57 8.33
C VAL A 267 -11.81 -20.12 9.07
N ALA A 268 -11.96 -18.81 9.23
CA ALA A 268 -13.11 -18.18 9.87
C ALA A 268 -13.88 -17.27 8.90
N PHE A 269 -13.27 -16.88 7.80
CA PHE A 269 -13.89 -16.03 6.78
C PHE A 269 -13.55 -16.55 5.38
N ILE A 270 -14.40 -16.18 4.42
CA ILE A 270 -14.06 -16.25 3.01
C ILE A 270 -14.02 -14.85 2.42
N GLY A 271 -13.20 -14.68 1.39
CA GLY A 271 -13.15 -13.46 0.58
C GLY A 271 -13.34 -13.78 -0.89
N PHE A 272 -14.03 -12.90 -1.62
CA PHE A 272 -14.12 -12.99 -3.07
C PHE A 272 -14.06 -11.61 -3.72
N ARG A 273 -13.25 -11.47 -4.78
CA ARG A 273 -13.09 -10.17 -5.44
C ARG A 273 -14.28 -9.88 -6.34
N ALA A 274 -14.83 -8.67 -6.24
CA ALA A 274 -16.07 -8.29 -6.90
C ALA A 274 -16.05 -8.41 -8.45
N HIS A 275 -14.88 -8.38 -9.07
CA HIS A 275 -14.70 -8.49 -10.53
C HIS A 275 -14.42 -9.91 -11.03
N GLU A 276 -14.25 -10.88 -10.11
CA GLU A 276 -13.92 -12.27 -10.45
C GLU A 276 -15.18 -13.16 -10.63
N PHE A 277 -16.36 -12.66 -10.32
CA PHE A 277 -17.59 -13.40 -10.54
C PHE A 277 -17.81 -13.72 -12.02
N VAL A 278 -18.28 -14.94 -12.27
CA VAL A 278 -18.66 -15.42 -13.61
C VAL A 278 -20.18 -15.50 -13.66
N PRO A 279 -20.85 -14.74 -14.56
CA PRO A 279 -22.30 -14.80 -14.70
C PRO A 279 -22.76 -16.12 -15.33
N VAL A 280 -23.81 -16.72 -14.75
CA VAL A 280 -24.41 -18.00 -15.17
C VAL A 280 -25.89 -17.79 -15.43
N TRP A 281 -26.39 -18.34 -16.56
CA TRP A 281 -27.81 -18.36 -16.96
C TRP A 281 -28.32 -19.80 -16.96
N GLY A 282 -29.52 -20.02 -16.41
CA GLY A 282 -30.14 -21.33 -16.29
C GLY A 282 -29.86 -22.01 -14.96
N GLU A 283 -29.45 -23.27 -14.96
CA GLU A 283 -29.28 -24.05 -13.73
C GLU A 283 -28.03 -23.63 -12.95
N ALA A 284 -28.16 -23.68 -11.61
CA ALA A 284 -27.03 -23.36 -10.71
C ALA A 284 -25.99 -24.47 -10.77
N GLU A 285 -24.73 -24.03 -10.95
CA GLU A 285 -23.55 -24.86 -10.76
C GLU A 285 -23.08 -24.82 -9.29
N SER A 286 -22.00 -25.55 -8.98
CA SER A 286 -21.37 -25.43 -7.66
C SER A 286 -20.81 -24.02 -7.43
N ASN A 287 -20.80 -23.57 -6.17
CA ASN A 287 -20.27 -22.26 -5.76
C ASN A 287 -20.97 -21.07 -6.42
N CYS A 288 -22.28 -21.17 -6.66
CA CYS A 288 -23.09 -20.12 -7.24
C CYS A 288 -23.88 -19.35 -6.18
N ILE A 289 -24.01 -18.03 -6.39
CA ILE A 289 -24.85 -17.13 -5.61
C ILE A 289 -26.03 -16.68 -6.49
N PRO A 290 -27.29 -16.72 -6.04
CA PRO A 290 -28.42 -16.21 -6.81
C PRO A 290 -28.33 -14.67 -6.96
N VAL A 291 -28.74 -14.15 -8.13
CA VAL A 291 -28.69 -12.73 -8.43
C VAL A 291 -29.95 -12.03 -7.95
N ASN A 292 -29.91 -11.49 -6.74
CA ASN A 292 -30.97 -10.67 -6.16
C ASN A 292 -30.50 -9.23 -6.00
N ILE A 293 -30.72 -8.37 -7.02
CA ILE A 293 -30.19 -7.00 -7.04
C ILE A 293 -30.96 -6.12 -6.08
N LYS A 294 -30.26 -5.52 -5.10
CA LYS A 294 -30.77 -4.44 -4.24
C LYS A 294 -30.60 -3.07 -4.87
N SER A 295 -29.44 -2.82 -5.46
CA SER A 295 -29.11 -1.54 -6.09
C SER A 295 -28.01 -1.72 -7.13
N SER A 296 -27.88 -0.74 -8.02
CA SER A 296 -26.81 -0.71 -9.02
C SER A 296 -26.30 0.70 -9.26
N ALA A 297 -25.07 0.83 -9.72
CA ALA A 297 -24.46 2.08 -10.16
C ALA A 297 -23.71 1.86 -11.47
N VAL A 298 -23.92 2.76 -12.44
CA VAL A 298 -23.20 2.77 -13.70
C VAL A 298 -22.11 3.82 -13.63
N LEU A 299 -20.87 3.39 -13.81
CA LEU A 299 -19.68 4.24 -13.88
C LEU A 299 -19.13 4.23 -15.32
N PRO A 300 -18.23 5.12 -15.70
CA PRO A 300 -17.72 5.19 -17.06
C PRO A 300 -17.11 3.89 -17.61
N PHE A 301 -16.52 3.06 -16.75
CA PHE A 301 -15.79 1.86 -17.16
C PHE A 301 -16.26 0.58 -16.48
N GLU A 302 -17.20 0.67 -15.53
CA GLU A 302 -17.75 -0.48 -14.80
C GLU A 302 -19.20 -0.28 -14.40
N ARG A 303 -19.97 -1.37 -14.30
CA ARG A 303 -21.26 -1.41 -13.62
C ARG A 303 -21.09 -2.10 -12.29
N LYS A 304 -21.58 -1.50 -11.22
CA LYS A 304 -21.57 -2.08 -9.87
C LYS A 304 -22.96 -2.52 -9.52
N TYR A 305 -23.09 -3.79 -9.12
CA TYR A 305 -24.31 -4.35 -8.60
C TYR A 305 -24.10 -4.73 -7.14
N PHE A 306 -25.08 -4.41 -6.32
CA PHE A 306 -25.11 -4.79 -4.92
C PHE A 306 -26.27 -5.79 -4.77
N LEU A 307 -25.92 -7.02 -4.41
CA LEU A 307 -26.85 -8.14 -4.31
C LEU A 307 -27.21 -8.37 -2.85
N ALA A 308 -28.44 -8.85 -2.62
CA ALA A 308 -28.84 -9.30 -1.30
C ALA A 308 -28.06 -10.58 -0.94
N GLY A 309 -27.59 -10.65 0.31
CA GLY A 309 -27.17 -11.88 0.94
C GLY A 309 -28.36 -12.79 1.28
N ALA A 310 -28.17 -13.74 2.20
CA ALA A 310 -29.23 -14.58 2.72
C ALA A 310 -30.34 -13.74 3.36
N GLU A 311 -31.54 -14.29 3.43
CA GLU A 311 -32.69 -13.67 4.11
C GLU A 311 -32.33 -13.33 5.57
N GLY A 312 -32.53 -12.07 5.96
CA GLY A 312 -32.13 -11.57 7.29
C GLY A 312 -30.66 -11.24 7.48
N SER A 313 -29.83 -11.36 6.45
CA SER A 313 -28.42 -10.92 6.50
C SER A 313 -28.28 -9.45 6.14
N GLU A 314 -27.40 -8.73 6.86
CA GLU A 314 -26.97 -7.38 6.50
C GLU A 314 -25.80 -7.36 5.49
N GLU A 315 -25.28 -8.51 5.12
CA GLU A 315 -24.11 -8.61 4.23
C GLU A 315 -24.57 -8.50 2.76
N ASP A 316 -24.18 -7.38 2.13
CA ASP A 316 -24.38 -7.20 0.69
C ASP A 316 -23.18 -7.79 -0.08
N ILE A 317 -23.48 -8.36 -1.25
CA ILE A 317 -22.48 -8.90 -2.16
C ILE A 317 -22.28 -7.92 -3.30
N CYS A 318 -21.04 -7.47 -3.48
CA CYS A 318 -20.65 -6.56 -4.54
C CYS A 318 -20.22 -7.35 -5.79
N TRP A 319 -20.86 -7.10 -6.92
CA TRP A 319 -20.44 -7.59 -8.23
C TRP A 319 -20.07 -6.41 -9.14
N PHE A 320 -18.84 -6.41 -9.66
CA PHE A 320 -18.32 -5.36 -10.54
C PHE A 320 -18.14 -5.92 -11.94
N LEU A 321 -18.92 -5.40 -12.89
CA LEU A 321 -18.88 -5.80 -14.29
C LEU A 321 -18.11 -4.75 -15.10
N GLN A 322 -16.96 -5.15 -15.64
CA GLN A 322 -16.16 -4.29 -16.49
C GLN A 322 -16.82 -4.06 -17.85
N LYS A 323 -16.48 -2.95 -18.51
CA LYS A 323 -17.14 -2.47 -19.72
C LYS A 323 -17.08 -3.45 -20.89
N ASP A 324 -16.02 -4.22 -21.00
CA ASP A 324 -15.84 -5.27 -22.04
C ASP A 324 -16.87 -6.41 -21.92
N LYS A 325 -17.41 -6.64 -20.73
CA LYS A 325 -18.42 -7.66 -20.45
C LYS A 325 -19.86 -7.15 -20.57
N TRP A 326 -20.11 -5.85 -20.74
CA TRP A 326 -21.45 -5.27 -20.86
C TRP A 326 -22.27 -5.86 -21.99
N PRO A 327 -21.72 -6.04 -23.23
CA PRO A 327 -22.49 -6.59 -24.34
C PRO A 327 -23.06 -7.98 -24.07
N LEU A 328 -22.45 -8.74 -23.17
CA LEU A 328 -22.95 -10.06 -22.77
C LEU A 328 -24.26 -9.92 -21.98
N ILE A 329 -24.26 -9.02 -20.98
CA ILE A 329 -25.45 -8.75 -20.17
C ILE A 329 -26.53 -8.05 -20.98
N ASP A 330 -26.16 -7.06 -21.81
CA ASP A 330 -27.12 -6.33 -22.61
C ASP A 330 -27.84 -7.23 -23.64
N ARG A 331 -27.19 -8.32 -24.10
CA ARG A 331 -27.76 -9.30 -25.04
C ARG A 331 -28.56 -10.41 -24.37
N LYS A 332 -28.03 -10.96 -23.24
CA LYS A 332 -28.62 -12.12 -22.56
C LYS A 332 -29.56 -11.76 -21.43
N GLY A 333 -29.60 -10.50 -21.00
CA GLY A 333 -30.24 -10.09 -19.76
C GLY A 333 -29.38 -10.38 -18.52
N MET A 334 -29.93 -10.07 -17.36
CA MET A 334 -29.27 -10.37 -16.09
C MET A 334 -29.11 -11.87 -15.91
N PRO A 335 -27.97 -12.34 -15.36
CA PRO A 335 -27.79 -13.75 -15.07
C PRO A 335 -28.66 -14.20 -13.89
N ASP A 336 -28.98 -15.49 -13.84
CA ASP A 336 -29.69 -16.10 -12.73
C ASP A 336 -28.79 -16.29 -11.50
N PHE A 337 -27.50 -16.57 -11.76
CA PHE A 337 -26.49 -16.82 -10.73
C PHE A 337 -25.14 -16.14 -11.06
N LEU A 338 -24.34 -15.95 -10.02
CA LEU A 338 -22.91 -15.62 -10.10
C LEU A 338 -22.09 -16.76 -9.53
N MET A 339 -21.28 -17.39 -10.37
CA MET A 339 -20.36 -18.45 -9.96
C MET A 339 -19.09 -17.84 -9.41
N MET A 340 -18.58 -18.43 -8.33
CA MET A 340 -17.27 -18.16 -7.75
C MET A 340 -16.29 -19.27 -8.15
N PRO A 341 -15.39 -19.04 -9.13
CA PRO A 341 -14.33 -19.99 -9.45
C PRO A 341 -13.52 -20.36 -8.20
N GLU A 342 -13.32 -21.64 -7.96
CA GLU A 342 -12.70 -22.15 -6.74
C GLU A 342 -11.31 -21.55 -6.47
N GLU A 343 -10.51 -21.41 -7.52
CA GLU A 343 -9.15 -20.87 -7.45
C GLU A 343 -9.09 -19.39 -7.06
N LYS A 344 -10.24 -18.69 -7.11
CA LYS A 344 -10.38 -17.26 -6.74
C LYS A 344 -10.95 -17.05 -5.34
N ILE A 345 -11.39 -18.12 -4.69
CA ILE A 345 -11.91 -18.05 -3.33
C ILE A 345 -10.77 -17.91 -2.35
N LEU A 346 -10.79 -16.81 -1.57
CA LEU A 346 -9.80 -16.50 -0.56
C LEU A 346 -10.24 -17.11 0.77
N LEU A 347 -9.43 -18.00 1.33
CA LEU A 347 -9.60 -18.56 2.67
C LEU A 347 -8.88 -17.67 3.68
N LEU A 348 -9.62 -17.14 4.68
CA LEU A 348 -9.12 -16.09 5.57
C LEU A 348 -9.29 -16.49 7.04
N GLU A 349 -8.29 -16.08 7.84
CA GLU A 349 -8.34 -16.13 9.30
C GLU A 349 -8.77 -14.79 9.89
#